data_9f74ef43b72a555b49086317f0767cc3
#
_entry.id   9f74ef43b72a555b49086317f0767cc3
#
_cell.length_a   1.000
_cell.length_b   1.000
_cell.length_c   1.000
_cell.angle_alpha   90.00
_cell.angle_beta   90.00
_cell.angle_gamma   90.00
#
_symmetry.space_group_name_H-M   'P 1'
#
loop_
_entity.id
_entity.type
_entity.pdbx_description
1 polymer ?
#
loop_
_entity_poly.entity_id
_entity_poly.type
_entity_poly.pdbx_seq_one_letter_code
_entity_poly.pdbx_strand_id
1 'polypeptide(L)'
;MSCYFIQYVQGAKMMRPVPSKEEYLKLRDSDRQKWLVSEIRKGKKDGSKSKEEIDKMKRQLIQFNYSCIPSEDGHLKGVKTPSMSFGMDIDFDPEDPDYEKKMAEVPRVVMEKKDELGLLMMERSVGKGYHLVCKRTIFDGIAEGKILENQEMNLRRTSEIIGCAFDKGAKDVTRVFFGTTASEEDLLFLDEGLFEAEKA
;
A
#
# COMPACT_ATOMS: atom_id res chain seq x y z
N MET A 1 -11.34 3.17 -11.13
CA MET A 1 -10.29 3.91 -10.36
C MET A 1 -9.98 3.11 -9.10
N SER A 2 -8.71 2.85 -8.85
CA SER A 2 -8.28 1.94 -7.79
C SER A 2 -7.40 2.60 -6.72
N CYS A 3 -7.26 3.92 -6.76
CA CYS A 3 -6.47 4.67 -5.79
C CYS A 3 -7.32 5.73 -5.07
N TYR A 4 -7.36 5.61 -3.75
CA TYR A 4 -8.07 6.56 -2.89
C TYR A 4 -7.15 6.99 -1.75
N PHE A 5 -7.10 8.30 -1.43
CA PHE A 5 -6.49 8.75 -0.19
C PHE A 5 -7.53 8.87 0.91
N ILE A 6 -7.09 8.71 2.15
CA ILE A 6 -7.97 8.73 3.31
C ILE A 6 -7.96 10.13 3.94
N GLN A 7 -9.13 10.73 4.02
CA GLN A 7 -9.38 11.97 4.72
C GLN A 7 -10.20 11.71 5.99
N TYR A 8 -9.79 12.28 7.10
CA TYR A 8 -10.58 12.23 8.33
C TYR A 8 -11.57 13.39 8.36
N VAL A 9 -12.87 13.07 8.39
CA VAL A 9 -13.95 14.04 8.48
C VAL A 9 -14.81 13.67 9.69
N GLN A 10 -14.88 14.55 10.68
CA GLN A 10 -15.64 14.32 11.93
C GLN A 10 -15.35 12.96 12.60
N GLY A 11 -14.09 12.53 12.57
CA GLY A 11 -13.66 11.25 13.12
C GLY A 11 -13.86 10.03 12.24
N ALA A 12 -14.53 10.15 11.10
CA ALA A 12 -14.69 9.07 10.13
C ALA A 12 -13.59 9.09 9.06
N LYS A 13 -13.21 7.90 8.58
CA LYS A 13 -12.32 7.73 7.43
C LYS A 13 -13.12 7.79 6.14
N MET A 14 -12.91 8.86 5.38
CA MET A 14 -13.49 9.07 4.06
C MET A 14 -12.47 8.75 2.98
N MET A 15 -12.90 8.05 1.93
CA MET A 15 -12.09 7.74 0.77
C MET A 15 -12.30 8.83 -0.30
N ARG A 16 -11.23 9.47 -0.72
CA ARG A 16 -11.25 10.49 -1.78
C ARG A 16 -10.47 9.95 -2.98
N PRO A 17 -11.05 9.98 -4.18
CA PRO A 17 -10.37 9.48 -5.37
C PRO A 17 -9.11 10.29 -5.67
N VAL A 18 -8.08 9.62 -6.13
CA VAL A 18 -6.86 10.22 -6.68
C VAL A 18 -6.93 10.10 -8.20
N PRO A 19 -7.25 11.19 -8.91
CA PRO A 19 -7.64 11.11 -10.32
C PRO A 19 -6.46 10.94 -11.29
N SER A 20 -5.23 11.22 -10.85
CA SER A 20 -4.06 11.20 -11.72
C SER A 20 -2.77 10.94 -10.95
N LYS A 21 -1.74 10.54 -11.69
CA LYS A 21 -0.37 10.42 -11.20
C LYS A 21 0.17 11.73 -10.63
N GLU A 22 -0.12 12.85 -11.29
CA GLU A 22 0.30 14.17 -10.83
C GLU A 22 -0.25 14.48 -9.43
N GLU A 23 -1.56 14.27 -9.22
CA GLU A 23 -2.19 14.51 -7.93
C GLU A 23 -1.66 13.55 -6.84
N TYR A 24 -1.39 12.29 -7.21
CA TYR A 24 -0.77 11.30 -6.33
C TYR A 24 0.61 11.72 -5.86
N LEU A 25 1.45 12.20 -6.77
CA LEU A 25 2.79 12.68 -6.45
C LEU A 25 2.73 13.94 -5.58
N LYS A 26 1.83 14.88 -5.90
CA LYS A 26 1.63 16.11 -5.12
C LYS A 26 1.20 15.83 -3.68
N LEU A 27 0.31 14.86 -3.45
CA LEU A 27 -0.08 14.44 -2.09
C LEU A 27 1.11 13.95 -1.25
N ARG A 28 2.13 13.37 -1.89
CA ARG A 28 3.34 12.81 -1.26
C ARG A 28 4.48 13.80 -1.11
N ASP A 29 4.44 14.93 -1.81
CA ASP A 29 5.56 15.86 -1.93
C ASP A 29 5.57 17.00 -0.90
N SER A 30 4.62 17.02 0.05
CA SER A 30 4.60 18.07 1.07
C SER A 30 5.80 18.00 2.02
N ASP A 31 6.31 19.16 2.44
CA ASP A 31 7.42 19.25 3.41
C ASP A 31 7.11 18.49 4.70
N ARG A 32 5.84 18.54 5.14
CA ARG A 32 5.38 17.77 6.30
C ARG A 32 5.53 16.27 6.10
N GLN A 33 5.15 15.75 4.92
CA GLN A 33 5.26 14.33 4.59
C GLN A 33 6.74 13.90 4.58
N LYS A 34 7.60 14.68 3.93
CA LYS A 34 9.05 14.45 3.88
C LYS A 34 9.67 14.43 5.27
N TRP A 35 9.32 15.41 6.09
CA TRP A 35 9.79 15.49 7.47
C TRP A 35 9.33 14.28 8.31
N LEU A 36 8.06 13.91 8.25
CA LEU A 36 7.52 12.75 8.98
C LEU A 36 8.25 11.46 8.60
N VAL A 37 8.43 11.19 7.31
CA VAL A 37 9.13 9.99 6.82
C VAL A 37 10.58 9.95 7.34
N SER A 38 11.29 11.08 7.24
CA SER A 38 12.67 11.21 7.73
C SER A 38 12.77 10.95 9.22
N GLU A 39 11.93 11.59 10.03
CA GLU A 39 11.93 11.47 11.49
C GLU A 39 11.55 10.07 11.99
N ILE A 40 10.60 9.41 11.32
CA ILE A 40 10.22 8.03 11.65
C ILE A 40 11.39 7.10 11.38
N ARG A 41 12.03 7.22 10.21
CA ARG A 41 13.19 6.38 9.85
C ARG A 41 14.37 6.60 10.78
N LYS A 42 14.67 7.88 11.09
CA LYS A 42 15.72 8.25 12.05
C LYS A 42 15.44 7.64 13.43
N GLY A 43 14.25 7.88 13.97
CA GLY A 43 13.87 7.40 15.30
C GLY A 43 13.90 5.88 15.44
N LYS A 44 13.60 5.15 14.33
CA LYS A 44 13.74 3.68 14.28
C LYS A 44 15.20 3.24 14.23
N LYS A 45 16.05 3.94 13.48
CA LYS A 45 17.45 3.59 13.28
C LYS A 45 18.29 3.82 14.54
N ASP A 46 18.09 4.95 15.19
CA ASP A 46 18.91 5.38 16.34
C ASP A 46 18.27 5.09 17.72
N GLY A 47 17.03 4.54 17.72
CA GLY A 47 16.29 4.25 18.94
C GLY A 47 15.86 5.48 19.73
N SER A 48 15.95 6.69 19.14
CA SER A 48 15.64 7.96 19.80
C SER A 48 14.14 8.19 20.04
N LYS A 49 13.28 7.38 19.46
CA LYS A 49 11.81 7.47 19.61
C LYS A 49 11.23 6.13 20.06
N SER A 50 10.30 6.20 20.99
CA SER A 50 9.54 5.02 21.43
C SER A 50 8.63 4.51 20.29
N LYS A 51 8.20 3.25 20.41
CA LYS A 51 7.22 2.66 19.48
C LYS A 51 5.94 3.49 19.40
N GLU A 52 5.45 3.99 20.55
CA GLU A 52 4.23 4.80 20.62
C GLU A 52 4.37 6.14 19.87
N GLU A 53 5.52 6.82 20.01
CA GLU A 53 5.82 8.03 19.26
C GLU A 53 5.87 7.78 17.76
N ILE A 54 6.54 6.70 17.34
CA ILE A 54 6.60 6.30 15.94
C ILE A 54 5.20 5.99 15.40
N ASP A 55 4.37 5.25 16.13
CA ASP A 55 3.02 4.91 15.69
C ASP A 55 2.12 6.16 15.63
N LYS A 56 2.30 7.13 16.54
CA LYS A 56 1.61 8.42 16.47
C LYS A 56 2.02 9.23 15.25
N MET A 57 3.31 9.22 14.89
CA MET A 57 3.81 9.89 13.69
C MET A 57 3.32 9.20 12.41
N LYS A 58 3.33 7.87 12.34
CA LYS A 58 2.80 7.11 11.19
C LYS A 58 1.34 7.47 10.89
N ARG A 59 0.50 7.63 11.91
CA ARG A 59 -0.91 8.01 11.73
C ARG A 59 -1.10 9.40 11.10
N GLN A 60 -0.06 10.24 11.05
CA GLN A 60 -0.07 11.55 10.42
C GLN A 60 0.41 11.54 8.97
N LEU A 61 1.01 10.41 8.52
CA LEU A 61 1.37 10.23 7.11
C LEU A 61 0.11 10.22 6.24
N ILE A 62 0.28 10.57 4.97
CA ILE A 62 -0.77 10.32 3.97
C ILE A 62 -1.12 8.84 3.97
N GLN A 63 -2.40 8.53 3.89
CA GLN A 63 -2.89 7.16 3.89
C GLN A 63 -3.65 6.89 2.61
N PHE A 64 -3.41 5.73 2.00
CA PHE A 64 -4.09 5.29 0.78
C PHE A 64 -4.81 3.97 1.01
N ASN A 65 -5.87 3.75 0.23
CA ASN A 65 -6.46 2.44 0.02
C ASN A 65 -6.45 2.13 -1.48
N TYR A 66 -6.15 0.87 -1.81
CA TYR A 66 -6.01 0.39 -3.19
C TYR A 66 -6.89 -0.84 -3.48
N SER A 67 -7.58 -1.35 -2.47
CA SER A 67 -8.17 -2.69 -2.52
C SER A 67 -9.69 -2.69 -2.57
N CYS A 68 -10.35 -1.54 -2.36
CA CYS A 68 -11.80 -1.46 -2.38
C CYS A 68 -12.33 -0.15 -2.99
N ILE A 69 -13.58 -0.18 -3.41
CA ILE A 69 -14.34 0.97 -3.88
C ILE A 69 -15.13 1.51 -2.69
N PRO A 70 -15.16 2.84 -2.43
CA PRO A 70 -15.90 3.42 -1.31
C PRO A 70 -17.40 3.13 -1.42
N SER A 71 -18.08 3.15 -0.27
CA SER A 71 -19.54 3.22 -0.21
C SER A 71 -20.08 4.50 -0.87
N GLU A 72 -21.37 4.56 -1.15
CA GLU A 72 -22.01 5.72 -1.81
C GLU A 72 -21.80 7.04 -1.05
N ASP A 73 -21.71 6.96 0.28
CA ASP A 73 -21.41 8.10 1.15
C ASP A 73 -19.90 8.40 1.29
N GLY A 74 -19.04 7.62 0.62
CA GLY A 74 -17.59 7.77 0.61
C GLY A 74 -16.85 7.20 1.83
N HIS A 75 -17.54 6.52 2.76
CA HIS A 75 -16.90 5.92 3.92
C HIS A 75 -16.04 4.69 3.57
N LEU A 76 -14.93 4.53 4.30
CA LEU A 76 -14.10 3.31 4.24
C LEU A 76 -14.72 2.16 5.07
N LYS A 77 -15.35 2.49 6.19
CA LYS A 77 -15.92 1.48 7.10
C LYS A 77 -17.09 0.76 6.46
N GLY A 78 -17.07 -0.57 6.50
CA GLY A 78 -18.16 -1.41 6.00
C GLY A 78 -18.17 -1.63 4.50
N VAL A 79 -17.15 -1.15 3.78
CA VAL A 79 -16.99 -1.41 2.34
C VAL A 79 -16.85 -2.91 2.10
N LYS A 80 -17.59 -3.40 1.08
CA LYS A 80 -17.58 -4.80 0.64
C LYS A 80 -17.32 -4.98 -0.85
N THR A 81 -17.06 -3.89 -1.58
CA THR A 81 -16.81 -3.95 -3.02
C THR A 81 -15.30 -3.85 -3.26
N PRO A 82 -14.65 -4.92 -3.71
CA PRO A 82 -13.23 -4.89 -4.05
C PRO A 82 -13.01 -4.05 -5.31
N SER A 83 -11.87 -3.36 -5.38
CA SER A 83 -11.42 -2.70 -6.61
C SER A 83 -10.72 -3.68 -7.54
N MET A 84 -10.42 -3.24 -8.78
CA MET A 84 -9.64 -4.02 -9.76
C MET A 84 -8.14 -4.11 -9.41
N SER A 85 -7.73 -3.53 -8.31
CA SER A 85 -6.39 -3.68 -7.75
C SER A 85 -6.44 -4.14 -6.29
N PHE A 86 -5.29 -4.45 -5.74
CA PHE A 86 -5.12 -4.74 -4.32
C PHE A 86 -3.74 -4.31 -3.84
N GLY A 87 -3.69 -3.87 -2.58
CA GLY A 87 -2.44 -3.56 -1.90
C GLY A 87 -1.89 -4.78 -1.16
N MET A 88 -0.57 -4.94 -1.19
CA MET A 88 0.19 -5.94 -0.46
C MET A 88 1.25 -5.25 0.39
N ASP A 89 1.39 -5.68 1.64
CA ASP A 89 2.39 -5.20 2.59
C ASP A 89 3.40 -6.33 2.84
N ILE A 90 4.67 -6.06 2.60
CA ILE A 90 5.79 -6.97 2.81
C ILE A 90 6.65 -6.39 3.93
N ASP A 91 6.69 -7.06 5.05
CA ASP A 91 7.52 -6.69 6.18
C ASP A 91 8.62 -7.72 6.40
N PHE A 92 9.84 -7.23 6.67
CA PHE A 92 10.97 -8.06 7.09
C PHE A 92 11.30 -7.80 8.54
N ASP A 93 11.87 -8.80 9.21
CA ASP A 93 12.41 -8.64 10.54
C ASP A 93 13.82 -8.01 10.44
N PRO A 94 14.04 -6.82 11.02
CA PRO A 94 15.37 -6.20 11.01
C PRO A 94 16.44 -6.99 11.77
N GLU A 95 16.05 -7.93 12.65
CA GLU A 95 16.96 -8.82 13.36
C GLU A 95 17.32 -10.08 12.55
N ASP A 96 16.66 -10.31 11.40
CA ASP A 96 16.97 -11.40 10.49
C ASP A 96 18.37 -11.17 9.87
N PRO A 97 19.30 -12.15 9.96
CA PRO A 97 20.64 -12.03 9.37
C PRO A 97 20.63 -11.71 7.86
N ASP A 98 19.58 -12.12 7.16
CA ASP A 98 19.39 -11.86 5.72
C ASP A 98 18.58 -10.60 5.41
N TYR A 99 18.28 -9.75 6.42
CA TYR A 99 17.43 -8.57 6.24
C TYR A 99 17.88 -7.66 5.08
N GLU A 100 19.15 -7.24 5.09
CA GLU A 100 19.70 -6.36 4.05
C GLU A 100 19.65 -7.01 2.66
N LYS A 101 19.92 -8.30 2.58
CA LYS A 101 19.84 -9.07 1.34
C LYS A 101 18.39 -9.11 0.81
N LYS A 102 17.42 -9.43 1.69
CA LYS A 102 15.99 -9.45 1.33
C LYS A 102 15.51 -8.07 0.88
N MET A 103 15.91 -7.01 1.60
CA MET A 103 15.60 -5.62 1.24
C MET A 103 16.17 -5.22 -0.13
N ALA A 104 17.34 -5.71 -0.51
CA ALA A 104 17.94 -5.43 -1.81
C ALA A 104 17.36 -6.30 -2.94
N GLU A 105 17.00 -7.54 -2.65
CA GLU A 105 16.56 -8.52 -3.65
C GLU A 105 15.11 -8.31 -4.09
N VAL A 106 14.21 -7.97 -3.17
CA VAL A 106 12.77 -7.87 -3.47
C VAL A 106 12.46 -6.85 -4.56
N PRO A 107 13.01 -5.63 -4.57
CA PRO A 107 12.75 -4.69 -5.66
C PRO A 107 13.16 -5.24 -7.03
N ARG A 108 14.30 -5.92 -7.10
CA ARG A 108 14.79 -6.54 -8.33
C ARG A 108 13.82 -7.62 -8.84
N VAL A 109 13.43 -8.55 -7.96
CA VAL A 109 12.51 -9.63 -8.32
C VAL A 109 11.14 -9.08 -8.75
N VAL A 110 10.60 -8.12 -8.02
CA VAL A 110 9.32 -7.49 -8.33
C VAL A 110 9.37 -6.80 -9.69
N MET A 111 10.44 -6.07 -9.99
CA MET A 111 10.58 -5.38 -11.28
C MET A 111 10.80 -6.36 -12.44
N GLU A 112 11.52 -7.46 -12.25
CA GLU A 112 11.66 -8.52 -13.25
C GLU A 112 10.32 -9.21 -13.57
N LYS A 113 9.42 -9.27 -12.59
CA LYS A 113 8.10 -9.93 -12.67
C LYS A 113 6.93 -8.92 -12.83
N LYS A 114 7.19 -7.65 -13.07
CA LYS A 114 6.18 -6.58 -13.05
C LYS A 114 4.96 -6.87 -13.94
N ASP A 115 5.18 -7.41 -15.13
CA ASP A 115 4.11 -7.69 -16.08
C ASP A 115 3.27 -8.91 -15.63
N GLU A 116 3.91 -9.96 -15.11
CA GLU A 116 3.26 -11.15 -14.55
C GLU A 116 2.42 -10.81 -13.30
N LEU A 117 2.92 -9.88 -12.49
CA LEU A 117 2.24 -9.36 -11.29
C LEU A 117 1.09 -8.40 -11.64
N GLY A 118 1.11 -7.79 -12.82
CA GLY A 118 0.28 -6.64 -13.14
C GLY A 118 0.59 -5.48 -12.16
N LEU A 119 1.88 -5.23 -11.93
CA LEU A 119 2.33 -4.23 -10.96
C LEU A 119 1.86 -2.83 -11.37
N LEU A 120 1.25 -2.11 -10.43
CA LEU A 120 0.78 -0.73 -10.61
C LEU A 120 1.59 0.25 -9.76
N MET A 121 2.08 -0.17 -8.61
CA MET A 121 2.92 0.65 -7.75
C MET A 121 3.82 -0.22 -6.90
N MET A 122 5.04 0.28 -6.65
CA MET A 122 5.94 -0.24 -5.63
C MET A 122 6.56 0.92 -4.87
N GLU A 123 6.48 0.88 -3.54
CA GLU A 123 7.15 1.83 -2.67
C GLU A 123 7.89 1.15 -1.52
N ARG A 124 8.97 1.77 -1.08
CA ARG A 124 9.63 1.42 0.18
C ARG A 124 8.79 1.92 1.34
N SER A 125 8.34 1.04 2.24
CA SER A 125 7.56 1.45 3.39
C SER A 125 8.37 2.37 4.32
N VAL A 126 7.70 3.15 5.15
CA VAL A 126 8.35 3.94 6.21
C VAL A 126 8.94 3.04 7.30
N GLY A 127 8.61 1.76 7.24
CA GLY A 127 8.99 0.72 8.19
C GLY A 127 10.21 -0.08 7.75
N LYS A 128 9.97 -1.31 7.41
CA LYS A 128 10.97 -2.37 7.25
C LYS A 128 10.65 -3.30 6.07
N GLY A 129 10.12 -2.76 5.00
CA GLY A 129 9.73 -3.55 3.83
C GLY A 129 9.18 -2.68 2.71
N TYR A 130 8.21 -3.21 1.99
CA TYR A 130 7.66 -2.62 0.78
C TYR A 130 6.15 -2.72 0.75
N HIS A 131 5.51 -1.74 0.11
CA HIS A 131 4.12 -1.84 -0.33
C HIS A 131 4.11 -2.08 -1.84
N LEU A 132 3.28 -3.03 -2.27
CA LEU A 132 2.99 -3.26 -3.67
C LEU A 132 1.52 -3.00 -3.93
N VAL A 133 1.19 -2.51 -5.11
CA VAL A 133 -0.17 -2.49 -5.65
C VAL A 133 -0.15 -3.23 -6.98
N CYS A 134 -0.98 -4.26 -7.09
CA CYS A 134 -1.07 -5.10 -8.29
C CYS A 134 -2.51 -5.14 -8.80
N LYS A 135 -2.67 -5.41 -10.09
CA LYS A 135 -3.99 -5.71 -10.68
C LYS A 135 -4.54 -7.00 -10.10
N ARG A 136 -5.84 -6.98 -9.77
CA ARG A 136 -6.56 -8.20 -9.39
C ARG A 136 -6.72 -9.10 -10.61
N THR A 137 -6.39 -10.36 -10.48
CA THR A 137 -6.45 -11.35 -11.57
C THR A 137 -7.34 -12.54 -11.23
N ILE A 138 -7.63 -12.75 -9.95
CA ILE A 138 -8.53 -13.78 -9.44
C ILE A 138 -9.78 -13.08 -8.95
N PHE A 139 -10.95 -13.47 -9.44
CA PHE A 139 -12.26 -12.89 -9.12
C PHE A 139 -13.21 -13.87 -8.44
N ASP A 140 -12.74 -15.11 -8.20
CA ASP A 140 -13.54 -16.15 -7.56
C ASP A 140 -14.05 -15.72 -6.19
N GLY A 141 -15.31 -16.04 -5.91
CA GLY A 141 -15.95 -15.76 -4.63
C GLY A 141 -16.45 -14.33 -4.44
N ILE A 142 -16.16 -13.38 -5.36
CA ILE A 142 -16.63 -11.99 -5.22
C ILE A 142 -18.16 -11.92 -5.28
N ALA A 143 -18.77 -12.61 -6.26
CA ALA A 143 -20.22 -12.65 -6.41
C ALA A 143 -20.95 -13.28 -5.19
N GLU A 144 -20.28 -14.20 -4.49
CA GLU A 144 -20.76 -14.86 -3.29
C GLU A 144 -20.44 -14.06 -1.99
N GLY A 145 -19.85 -12.87 -2.12
CA GLY A 145 -19.48 -12.02 -0.99
C GLY A 145 -18.25 -12.50 -0.21
N LYS A 146 -17.47 -13.43 -0.76
CA LYS A 146 -16.24 -13.98 -0.14
C LYS A 146 -15.03 -13.07 -0.40
N ILE A 147 -15.14 -11.81 0.00
CA ILE A 147 -14.16 -10.77 -0.34
C ILE A 147 -12.81 -11.03 0.30
N LEU A 148 -12.78 -11.48 1.56
CA LEU A 148 -11.53 -11.75 2.27
C LEU A 148 -10.78 -12.93 1.65
N GLU A 149 -11.48 -13.99 1.29
CA GLU A 149 -10.90 -15.16 0.61
C GLU A 149 -10.36 -14.77 -0.77
N ASN A 150 -11.11 -13.97 -1.53
CA ASN A 150 -10.66 -13.46 -2.81
C ASN A 150 -9.40 -12.60 -2.67
N GLN A 151 -9.37 -11.69 -1.71
CA GLN A 151 -8.20 -10.87 -1.42
C GLN A 151 -6.99 -11.75 -1.08
N GLU A 152 -7.19 -12.76 -0.22
CA GLU A 152 -6.13 -13.70 0.16
C GLU A 152 -5.60 -14.49 -1.03
N MET A 153 -6.45 -14.96 -1.94
CA MET A 153 -6.01 -15.68 -3.15
C MET A 153 -5.08 -14.83 -4.02
N ASN A 154 -5.44 -13.56 -4.25
CA ASN A 154 -4.59 -12.64 -5.00
C ASN A 154 -3.26 -12.35 -4.28
N LEU A 155 -3.27 -12.16 -2.96
CA LEU A 155 -2.07 -11.97 -2.15
C LEU A 155 -1.16 -13.20 -2.17
N ARG A 156 -1.71 -14.42 -2.04
CA ARG A 156 -0.95 -15.67 -2.11
C ARG A 156 -0.29 -15.87 -3.46
N ARG A 157 -1.03 -15.65 -4.56
CA ARG A 157 -0.47 -15.71 -5.90
C ARG A 157 0.73 -14.77 -6.07
N THR A 158 0.58 -13.51 -5.65
CA THR A 158 1.68 -12.53 -5.69
C THR A 158 2.86 -12.97 -4.82
N SER A 159 2.59 -13.44 -3.61
CA SER A 159 3.60 -13.97 -2.68
C SER A 159 4.39 -15.13 -3.28
N GLU A 160 3.73 -16.06 -3.96
CA GLU A 160 4.36 -17.19 -4.65
C GLU A 160 5.26 -16.73 -5.80
N ILE A 161 4.80 -15.76 -6.61
CA ILE A 161 5.58 -15.22 -7.75
C ILE A 161 6.87 -14.56 -7.27
N ILE A 162 6.82 -13.77 -6.19
CA ILE A 162 7.97 -13.00 -5.70
C ILE A 162 8.80 -13.74 -4.63
N GLY A 163 8.32 -14.89 -4.13
CA GLY A 163 9.01 -15.65 -3.09
C GLY A 163 9.02 -14.98 -1.71
N CYS A 164 8.08 -14.07 -1.43
CA CYS A 164 8.01 -13.32 -0.16
C CYS A 164 6.65 -13.43 0.50
N ALA A 165 6.62 -13.57 1.82
CA ALA A 165 5.38 -13.54 2.59
C ALA A 165 4.78 -12.13 2.62
N PHE A 166 3.46 -12.03 2.73
CA PHE A 166 2.72 -10.78 2.94
C PHE A 166 2.21 -10.66 4.38
N ASP A 167 2.04 -9.42 4.85
CA ASP A 167 1.37 -9.17 6.14
C ASP A 167 -0.11 -9.60 6.06
N LYS A 168 -0.52 -10.42 7.04
CA LYS A 168 -1.90 -10.99 7.09
C LYS A 168 -2.98 -9.92 7.17
N GLY A 169 -2.66 -8.73 7.67
CA GLY A 169 -3.60 -7.60 7.70
C GLY A 169 -3.99 -7.09 6.31
N ALA A 170 -3.20 -7.38 5.26
CA ALA A 170 -3.53 -7.02 3.89
C ALA A 170 -4.72 -7.81 3.30
N LYS A 171 -5.20 -8.85 3.97
CA LYS A 171 -6.44 -9.57 3.60
C LYS A 171 -7.69 -8.70 3.76
N ASP A 172 -7.66 -7.73 4.68
CA ASP A 172 -8.75 -6.77 4.83
C ASP A 172 -8.66 -5.73 3.71
N VAL A 173 -9.66 -5.72 2.81
CA VAL A 173 -9.73 -4.77 1.69
C VAL A 173 -9.82 -3.32 2.16
N THR A 174 -10.23 -3.09 3.41
CA THR A 174 -10.27 -1.75 4.03
C THR A 174 -8.95 -1.32 4.65
N ARG A 175 -7.90 -2.16 4.57
CA ARG A 175 -6.57 -1.80 5.06
C ARG A 175 -6.07 -0.54 4.37
N VAL A 176 -5.52 0.37 5.16
CA VAL A 176 -4.84 1.56 4.66
C VAL A 176 -3.33 1.37 4.67
N PHE A 177 -2.67 1.96 3.68
CA PHE A 177 -1.23 1.97 3.52
C PHE A 177 -0.70 3.37 3.83
N PHE A 178 0.30 3.46 4.68
CA PHE A 178 0.98 4.71 4.99
C PHE A 178 1.96 5.05 3.87
N GLY A 179 1.59 6.03 3.05
CA GLY A 179 2.43 6.44 1.93
C GLY A 179 3.72 7.11 2.40
N THR A 180 4.77 6.97 1.59
CA THR A 180 6.06 7.62 1.78
C THR A 180 6.19 8.87 0.90
N THR A 181 7.39 9.30 0.53
CA THR A 181 7.59 10.49 -0.30
C THR A 181 7.45 10.16 -1.79
N ALA A 182 7.45 11.19 -2.63
CA ALA A 182 7.47 11.04 -4.08
C ALA A 182 8.89 10.85 -4.66
N SER A 183 9.93 10.76 -3.81
CA SER A 183 11.30 10.55 -4.27
C SER A 183 11.50 9.18 -4.91
N GLU A 184 12.44 9.05 -5.83
CA GLU A 184 12.80 7.79 -6.48
C GLU A 184 13.34 6.73 -5.49
N GLU A 185 13.84 7.15 -4.34
CA GLU A 185 14.29 6.24 -3.27
C GLU A 185 13.11 5.59 -2.53
N ASP A 186 11.97 6.27 -2.50
CA ASP A 186 10.76 5.84 -1.82
C ASP A 186 9.75 5.21 -2.78
N LEU A 187 9.42 5.88 -3.87
CA LEU A 187 8.47 5.44 -4.88
C LEU A 187 9.23 4.83 -6.06
N LEU A 188 9.45 3.51 -5.98
CA LEU A 188 10.31 2.77 -6.90
C LEU A 188 9.67 2.49 -8.25
N PHE A 189 8.34 2.42 -8.30
CA PHE A 189 7.56 2.21 -9.52
C PHE A 189 6.16 2.79 -9.39
N LEU A 190 5.66 3.40 -10.46
CA LEU A 190 4.29 3.91 -10.55
C LEU A 190 3.78 3.89 -11.99
N ASP A 191 2.73 3.10 -12.23
CA ASP A 191 2.05 2.95 -13.51
C ASP A 191 0.79 3.83 -13.59
N GLU A 192 0.53 4.43 -14.74
CA GLU A 192 -0.66 5.26 -15.00
C GLU A 192 -1.96 4.47 -14.83
N GLY A 193 -1.94 3.15 -15.07
CA GLY A 193 -3.09 2.27 -14.92
C GLY A 193 -3.69 2.24 -13.51
N LEU A 194 -2.94 2.70 -12.49
CA LEU A 194 -3.46 2.85 -11.13
C LEU A 194 -4.61 3.88 -11.05
N PHE A 195 -4.61 4.87 -11.95
CA PHE A 195 -5.53 6.01 -11.96
C PHE A 195 -6.63 5.88 -13.01
N GLU A 196 -6.58 4.87 -13.86
CA GLU A 196 -7.61 4.64 -14.86
C GLU A 196 -8.96 4.34 -14.20
N ALA A 197 -10.03 4.86 -14.83
CA ALA A 197 -11.37 4.50 -14.41
C ALA A 197 -11.59 2.99 -14.64
N GLU A 198 -12.16 2.31 -13.64
CA GLU A 198 -12.62 0.94 -13.84
C GLU A 198 -13.68 0.96 -14.95
N LYS A 199 -13.40 0.28 -16.06
CA LYS A 199 -14.41 0.08 -17.10
C LYS A 199 -15.46 -0.86 -16.51
N ALA A 200 -16.68 -0.37 -16.40
CA ALA A 200 -17.84 -1.14 -15.99
C ALA A 200 -18.06 -2.35 -16.92
#